data_5109d13527138e9fc52582e445a3f028
#
_entry.id   5109d13527138e9fc52582e445a3f028
#
_cell.length_a   1.000
_cell.length_b   1.000
_cell.length_c   1.000
_cell.angle_alpha   90.00
_cell.angle_beta   90.00
_cell.angle_gamma   90.00
#
_symmetry.space_group_name_H-M   'P 1'
#
loop_
_entity.id
_entity.type
_entity.pdbx_description
1 polymer ?
#
loop_
_entity_poly.entity_id
_entity_poly.type
_entity_poly.pdbx_seq_one_letter_code
_entity_poly.pdbx_strand_id
1 'polypeptide(L)'
;MSNAIVYGAYSQEELDAQYNNRARYPEFTGYFDDWAAWSKATRQNLPAYLDVPYGDLPCETLDIFPAAVDNAPVQVMVHGGYWYSLDKHHDSF
;
A
#
# COMPACT_ATOMS: atom_id res chain seq x y z
N MET A 1 22.46 -24.02 12.46
CA MET A 1 22.39 -23.10 11.32
C MET A 1 23.79 -22.79 10.83
N SER A 2 23.94 -22.64 9.54
CA SER A 2 25.23 -22.31 8.97
C SER A 2 25.54 -20.82 9.13
N ASN A 3 26.73 -20.51 9.65
CA ASN A 3 27.27 -19.14 9.72
C ASN A 3 28.10 -18.79 8.48
N ALA A 4 28.00 -19.58 7.40
CA ALA A 4 28.72 -19.34 6.19
C ALA A 4 28.30 -18.00 5.56
N ILE A 5 29.27 -17.24 5.11
CA ILE A 5 29.04 -15.97 4.42
C ILE A 5 28.44 -16.26 3.03
N VAL A 6 27.30 -15.65 2.73
CA VAL A 6 26.59 -15.83 1.44
C VAL A 6 26.65 -14.57 0.58
N TYR A 7 26.83 -13.39 1.18
CA TYR A 7 26.95 -12.13 0.46
C TYR A 7 27.72 -11.09 1.29
N GLY A 8 28.75 -10.50 0.72
CA GLY A 8 29.54 -9.49 1.43
C GLY A 8 30.15 -10.06 2.73
N ALA A 9 29.71 -9.51 3.86
CA ALA A 9 30.07 -9.97 5.20
C ALA A 9 28.90 -10.65 5.93
N TYR A 10 27.80 -10.98 5.23
CA TYR A 10 26.55 -11.49 5.83
C TYR A 10 26.42 -13.00 5.67
N SER A 11 26.01 -13.66 6.74
CA SER A 11 25.41 -14.99 6.69
C SER A 11 24.00 -14.90 6.11
N GLN A 12 23.37 -16.04 5.81
CA GLN A 12 21.98 -16.03 5.31
C GLN A 12 21.03 -15.40 6.34
N GLU A 13 21.17 -15.74 7.62
CA GLU A 13 20.31 -15.19 8.67
C GLU A 13 20.47 -13.67 8.82
N GLU A 14 21.71 -13.19 8.78
CA GLU A 14 22.00 -11.76 8.85
C GLU A 14 21.47 -11.01 7.62
N LEU A 15 21.60 -11.60 6.44
CA LEU A 15 21.09 -11.02 5.20
C LEU A 15 19.56 -10.94 5.21
N ASP A 16 18.89 -12.00 5.64
CA ASP A 16 17.44 -12.03 5.78
C ASP A 16 16.93 -10.95 6.73
N ALA A 17 17.65 -10.74 7.84
CA ALA A 17 17.33 -9.67 8.79
C ALA A 17 17.44 -8.27 8.17
N GLN A 18 18.37 -8.06 7.24
CA GLN A 18 18.49 -6.77 6.53
C GLN A 18 17.30 -6.51 5.60
N TYR A 19 16.71 -7.55 5.03
CA TYR A 19 15.56 -7.43 4.13
C TYR A 19 14.21 -7.42 4.84
N ASN A 20 14.14 -7.89 6.08
CA ASN A 20 12.88 -7.94 6.83
C ASN A 20 12.58 -6.58 7.49
N ASN A 21 12.01 -5.67 6.72
CA ASN A 21 11.71 -4.32 7.17
C ASN A 21 10.67 -4.29 8.29
N ARG A 22 9.73 -5.22 8.32
CA ARG A 22 8.72 -5.29 9.39
C ARG A 22 9.33 -5.61 10.73
N ALA A 23 10.32 -6.50 10.77
CA ALA A 23 11.06 -6.82 11.99
C ALA A 23 11.96 -5.67 12.44
N ARG A 24 12.56 -4.93 11.51
CA ARG A 24 13.41 -3.77 11.82
C ARG A 24 12.63 -2.57 12.31
N TYR A 25 11.39 -2.40 11.83
CA TYR A 25 10.52 -1.26 12.16
C TYR A 25 9.16 -1.80 12.62
N PRO A 26 9.08 -2.36 13.84
CA PRO A 26 7.84 -2.97 14.35
C PRO A 26 6.69 -1.96 14.50
N GLU A 27 6.98 -0.67 14.52
CA GLU A 27 6.00 0.42 14.52
C GLU A 27 5.26 0.60 13.19
N PHE A 28 5.57 -0.19 12.17
CA PHE A 28 4.97 -0.05 10.83
C PHE A 28 3.42 -0.15 10.85
N THR A 29 2.85 -0.88 11.79
CA THR A 29 1.39 -1.02 11.93
C THR A 29 0.70 0.31 12.23
N GLY A 30 1.37 1.21 12.97
CA GLY A 30 0.86 2.54 13.24
C GLY A 30 0.69 3.37 11.98
N TYR A 31 1.61 3.27 11.05
CA TYR A 31 1.50 3.95 9.76
C TYR A 31 0.32 3.41 8.94
N PHE A 32 0.11 2.11 8.93
CA PHE A 32 -1.03 1.49 8.25
C PHE A 32 -2.36 1.95 8.85
N ASP A 33 -2.44 2.04 10.16
CA ASP A 33 -3.63 2.54 10.85
C ASP A 33 -3.92 4.00 10.48
N ASP A 34 -2.89 4.84 10.43
CA ASP A 34 -3.01 6.23 10.01
C ASP A 34 -3.48 6.35 8.57
N TRP A 35 -2.91 5.57 7.66
CA TRP A 35 -3.31 5.58 6.25
C TRP A 35 -4.76 5.14 6.07
N ALA A 36 -5.18 4.11 6.77
CA ALA A 36 -6.57 3.65 6.73
C ALA A 36 -7.53 4.73 7.24
N ALA A 37 -7.17 5.42 8.32
CA ALA A 37 -7.97 6.49 8.88
C ALA A 37 -8.08 7.70 7.93
N TRP A 38 -6.97 8.12 7.34
CA TRP A 38 -6.94 9.22 6.38
C TRP A 38 -7.70 8.89 5.10
N SER A 39 -7.54 7.68 4.59
CA SER A 39 -8.28 7.21 3.42
C SER A 39 -9.78 7.16 3.67
N LYS A 40 -10.19 6.68 4.84
CA LYS A 40 -11.60 6.68 5.25
C LYS A 40 -12.17 8.09 5.32
N ALA A 41 -11.45 9.03 5.92
CA ALA A 41 -11.88 10.42 6.02
C ALA A 41 -12.00 11.06 4.63
N THR A 42 -11.08 10.79 3.73
CA THR A 42 -11.13 11.28 2.34
C THR A 42 -12.35 10.76 1.61
N ARG A 43 -12.63 9.45 1.70
CA ARG A 43 -13.83 8.86 1.07
C ARG A 43 -15.14 9.44 1.62
N GLN A 44 -15.16 9.82 2.88
CA GLN A 44 -16.35 10.40 3.51
C GLN A 44 -16.55 11.89 3.17
N ASN A 45 -15.45 12.62 2.95
CA ASN A 45 -15.48 14.07 2.84
C ASN A 45 -15.38 14.60 1.41
N LEU A 46 -14.96 13.79 0.45
CA LEU A 46 -14.85 14.19 -0.95
C LEU A 46 -15.92 13.49 -1.79
N PRO A 47 -16.39 14.15 -2.87
CA PRO A 47 -17.20 13.47 -3.88
C PRO A 47 -16.41 12.31 -4.46
N ALA A 48 -17.03 11.12 -4.50
CA ALA A 48 -16.34 9.92 -4.96
C ALA A 48 -17.32 8.91 -5.55
N TYR A 49 -16.84 8.16 -6.54
CA TYR A 49 -17.47 6.95 -7.02
C TYR A 49 -16.62 5.79 -6.50
N LEU A 50 -17.16 5.05 -5.51
CA LEU A 50 -16.44 4.00 -4.83
C LEU A 50 -16.76 2.64 -5.45
N ASP A 51 -15.78 1.72 -5.39
CA ASP A 51 -15.93 0.33 -5.82
C ASP A 51 -16.43 0.18 -7.26
N VAL A 52 -15.91 1.02 -8.15
CA VAL A 52 -16.25 0.95 -9.58
C VAL A 52 -15.54 -0.27 -10.19
N PRO A 53 -16.30 -1.28 -10.70
CA PRO A 53 -15.68 -2.47 -11.27
C PRO A 53 -14.98 -2.16 -12.59
N TYR A 54 -13.80 -2.76 -12.78
CA TYR A 54 -13.10 -2.73 -14.07
C TYR A 54 -12.88 -4.13 -14.65
N GLY A 55 -13.41 -5.15 -13.99
CA GLY A 55 -13.36 -6.54 -14.42
C GLY A 55 -14.42 -7.37 -13.71
N ASP A 56 -14.40 -8.69 -13.92
CA ASP A 56 -15.43 -9.60 -13.43
C ASP A 56 -15.21 -10.08 -11.99
N LEU A 57 -13.98 -9.96 -11.47
CA LEU A 57 -13.66 -10.41 -10.12
C LEU A 57 -14.08 -9.37 -9.07
N PRO A 58 -14.50 -9.80 -7.88
CA PRO A 58 -14.88 -8.86 -6.81
C PRO A 58 -13.78 -7.90 -6.38
N CYS A 59 -12.51 -8.29 -6.53
CA CYS A 59 -11.37 -7.44 -6.19
C CYS A 59 -11.00 -6.45 -7.29
N GLU A 60 -11.59 -6.58 -8.49
CA GLU A 60 -11.31 -5.71 -9.62
C GLU A 60 -12.17 -4.45 -9.57
N THR A 61 -11.92 -3.63 -8.54
CA THR A 61 -12.60 -2.36 -8.33
C THR A 61 -11.61 -1.24 -8.09
N LEU A 62 -12.03 -0.02 -8.41
CA LEU A 62 -11.27 1.19 -8.14
C LEU A 62 -12.17 2.28 -7.60
N ASP A 63 -11.57 3.28 -6.98
CA ASP A 63 -12.28 4.47 -6.51
C ASP A 63 -11.91 5.65 -7.41
N ILE A 64 -12.90 6.48 -7.73
CA ILE A 64 -12.73 7.66 -8.57
C ILE A 64 -13.11 8.90 -7.77
N PHE A 65 -12.19 9.85 -7.67
CA PHE A 65 -12.41 11.15 -7.03
C PHE A 65 -12.42 12.22 -8.12
N PRO A 66 -13.60 12.71 -8.54
CA PRO A 66 -13.67 13.71 -9.61
C PRO A 66 -13.00 15.01 -9.23
N ALA A 67 -12.31 15.64 -10.18
CA ALA A 67 -11.77 16.97 -10.00
C ALA A 67 -12.90 18.01 -9.94
N ALA A 68 -12.64 19.13 -9.26
CA ALA A 68 -13.59 20.23 -9.16
C ALA A 68 -13.68 21.09 -10.44
N VAL A 69 -12.75 20.89 -11.38
CA VAL A 69 -12.66 21.67 -12.62
C VAL A 69 -12.68 20.75 -13.84
N ASP A 70 -13.21 21.26 -14.96
CA ASP A 70 -13.24 20.54 -16.22
C ASP A 70 -11.84 20.39 -16.82
N ASN A 71 -11.64 19.31 -17.56
CA ASN A 71 -10.38 19.00 -18.27
C ASN A 71 -9.15 18.93 -17.37
N ALA A 72 -9.33 18.61 -16.09
CA ALA A 72 -8.23 18.39 -15.17
C ALA A 72 -7.41 17.15 -15.56
N PRO A 73 -6.09 17.14 -15.31
CA PRO A 73 -5.29 15.94 -15.49
C PRO A 73 -5.82 14.77 -14.65
N VAL A 74 -5.66 13.55 -15.15
CA VAL A 74 -6.01 12.33 -14.43
C VAL A 74 -4.77 11.77 -13.77
N GLN A 75 -4.83 11.55 -12.47
CA GLN A 75 -3.81 10.83 -11.72
C GLN A 75 -4.32 9.44 -11.39
N VAL A 76 -3.52 8.42 -11.71
CA VAL A 76 -3.83 7.03 -11.37
C VAL A 76 -2.88 6.60 -10.25
N MET A 77 -3.46 6.10 -9.15
CA MET A 77 -2.71 5.65 -8.00
C MET A 77 -2.92 4.15 -7.82
N VAL A 78 -1.83 3.40 -7.77
CA VAL A 78 -1.87 1.96 -7.52
C VAL A 78 -1.26 1.72 -6.14
N HIS A 79 -2.01 1.01 -5.29
CA HIS A 79 -1.56 0.72 -3.93
C HIS A 79 -0.29 -0.13 -3.90
N GLY A 80 0.52 0.04 -2.84
CA GLY A 80 1.65 -0.80 -2.55
C GLY A 80 1.25 -2.13 -1.91
N GLY A 81 2.24 -2.89 -1.40
CA GLY A 81 2.02 -4.14 -0.67
C GLY A 81 2.75 -5.34 -1.23
N TYR A 82 3.56 -5.14 -2.24
CA TYR A 82 4.41 -6.20 -2.85
C TYR A 82 3.56 -7.40 -3.28
N TRP A 83 2.40 -7.14 -3.91
CA TRP A 83 1.42 -8.12 -4.44
C TRP A 83 0.72 -9.02 -3.42
N TYR A 84 0.99 -8.95 -2.13
CA TYR A 84 0.34 -9.82 -1.14
C TYR A 84 -0.11 -9.12 0.15
N SER A 85 -0.03 -7.80 0.20
CA SER A 85 -0.58 -7.04 1.32
C SER A 85 -1.11 -5.69 0.83
N LEU A 86 -1.89 -5.02 1.69
CA LEU A 86 -2.55 -3.75 1.42
C LEU A 86 -3.61 -3.84 0.30
N ASP A 87 -4.39 -2.82 0.20
CA ASP A 87 -5.41 -2.60 -0.83
C ASP A 87 -5.71 -1.09 -0.91
N LYS A 88 -6.66 -0.72 -1.77
CA LYS A 88 -7.02 0.69 -1.97
C LYS A 88 -7.54 1.41 -0.72
N HIS A 89 -7.88 0.70 0.34
CA HIS A 89 -8.36 1.30 1.59
C HIS A 89 -7.22 1.74 2.52
N HIS A 90 -6.00 1.33 2.26
CA HIS A 90 -4.83 1.63 3.08
C HIS A 90 -3.96 2.74 2.50
N ASP A 91 -4.18 3.12 1.27
CA ASP A 91 -3.37 4.15 0.63
C ASP A 91 -3.99 5.51 0.87
N SER A 92 -3.24 6.36 1.55
CA SER A 92 -3.64 7.73 1.85
C SER A 92 -2.86 8.71 0.98
N PHE A 93 -3.36 8.97 -0.20
CA PHE A 93 -2.74 9.90 -1.13
C PHE A 93 -3.63 11.06 -1.49
#